data_bcb33bae4f5f7cc7c7eacac08013ae5f
#
_entry.id   bcb33bae4f5f7cc7c7eacac08013ae5f
#
_cell.length_a   1.000
_cell.length_b   1.000
_cell.length_c   1.000
_cell.angle_alpha   90.00
_cell.angle_beta   90.00
_cell.angle_gamma   90.00
#
_symmetry.space_group_name_H-M   'P 1'
#
loop_
_entity.id
_entity.type
_entity.pdbx_description
1 polymer ?
#
loop_
_entity_poly.entity_id
_entity_poly.type
_entity_poly.pdbx_seq_one_letter_code
_entity_poly.pdbx_strand_id
1 'polypeptide(L)'
;MEPLQPVKAPPSILEVGLRLSIRSHDPEGGFRDLLGHLVGIDQIRKKNGEIITFDPSAIALWKIVPANRLPTGIFLYDTKSRTQSEIMISDGKALRLYCCGPTVYRDAHVGNLRTFLLSDLIARLVRLSGFEVKSVQNITDVGHMGEDILEGEDKILTQAKAEHLDPFALARSYEAKFHLDIARLGITAADIYPRASESIEMMQRLIQQLISSGNAYSGADGTVYFSATSFESYGALSGNKLAELLPGHKYEYSSDGPKRFHADWALWKAAGERREMVWDSPWGWGFPGWHVECSAMSLHYLHGHVDLHLGGIDLRFPHHENERAQSNCAVLSEVTDHWVHGEHLLFEGRKMSKSAGNVLLLEDIVQRGIDPLALRLVFLENKYRSQMDLTWSQIEAAESTLQRWRNKYQEWCTVEAHNDTEVVASLIESILELLRRDLDTPAALIKLRTLERETSISDRTKAQVFAAVDEFFGLDLTRPLAPVELSADLAELLELREQARGEKDFARSDQIREELLHKKIKVNDGPSGQSWEFIP
;
A
#
# COMPACT_ATOMS: atom_id res chain seq x y z
N MET A 1 21.14 30.55 -36.86
CA MET A 1 21.04 30.76 -35.42
C MET A 1 20.06 29.71 -34.92
N GLU A 2 20.55 28.70 -34.24
CA GLU A 2 19.68 27.75 -33.56
C GLU A 2 18.85 28.48 -32.49
N PRO A 3 17.56 28.15 -32.30
CA PRO A 3 16.78 28.77 -31.25
C PRO A 3 17.42 28.41 -29.90
N LEU A 4 17.76 29.44 -29.13
CA LEU A 4 18.19 29.30 -27.73
C LEU A 4 17.15 28.45 -26.98
N GLN A 5 17.57 27.28 -26.51
CA GLN A 5 16.72 26.48 -25.59
C GLN A 5 16.38 27.37 -24.39
N PRO A 6 15.13 27.33 -23.89
CA PRO A 6 14.76 28.11 -22.74
C PRO A 6 15.66 27.74 -21.56
N VAL A 7 16.25 28.73 -20.91
CA VAL A 7 17.07 28.53 -19.72
C VAL A 7 16.16 27.91 -18.65
N LYS A 8 16.50 26.70 -18.24
CA LYS A 8 15.75 26.00 -17.19
C LYS A 8 15.74 26.86 -15.92
N ALA A 9 14.57 27.08 -15.32
CA ALA A 9 14.47 27.80 -14.05
C ALA A 9 15.42 27.21 -12.99
N PRO A 10 15.93 28.03 -12.04
CA PRO A 10 16.75 27.51 -10.93
C PRO A 10 16.05 26.38 -10.19
N PRO A 11 16.80 25.45 -9.52
CA PRO A 11 16.21 24.43 -8.69
C PRO A 11 15.29 25.02 -7.62
N SER A 12 14.17 24.38 -7.38
CA SER A 12 13.14 24.79 -6.43
C SER A 12 13.18 23.92 -5.16
N ILE A 13 12.24 24.16 -4.27
CA ILE A 13 12.04 23.32 -3.07
C ILE A 13 11.70 21.87 -3.42
N LEU A 14 11.17 21.60 -4.62
CA LEU A 14 10.83 20.26 -5.06
C LEU A 14 12.05 19.41 -5.39
N GLU A 15 13.17 20.03 -5.79
CA GLU A 15 14.41 19.33 -6.04
C GLU A 15 15.26 19.13 -4.77
N VAL A 16 14.83 19.65 -3.61
CA VAL A 16 15.54 19.41 -2.35
C VAL A 16 15.58 17.91 -2.04
N GLY A 17 16.78 17.41 -1.79
CA GLY A 17 17.07 15.99 -1.61
C GLY A 17 17.63 15.32 -2.86
N LEU A 18 17.40 15.86 -4.05
CA LEU A 18 17.95 15.32 -5.29
C LEU A 18 19.44 15.62 -5.42
N ARG A 19 20.17 14.72 -6.10
CA ARG A 19 21.56 14.94 -6.47
C ARG A 19 21.61 15.73 -7.77
N LEU A 20 22.16 16.94 -7.71
CA LEU A 20 22.24 17.85 -8.83
C LEU A 20 23.68 18.08 -9.28
N SER A 21 23.87 18.30 -10.57
CA SER A 21 25.03 18.95 -11.14
C SER A 21 24.60 20.34 -11.59
N ILE A 22 25.14 21.35 -10.95
CA ILE A 22 24.85 22.77 -11.21
C ILE A 22 26.11 23.40 -11.82
N ARG A 23 25.97 24.03 -12.98
CA ARG A 23 26.97 24.89 -13.57
C ARG A 23 26.54 26.33 -13.42
N SER A 24 27.30 27.13 -12.72
CA SER A 24 27.05 28.56 -12.53
C SER A 24 28.15 29.43 -13.11
N HIS A 25 27.82 30.66 -13.45
CA HIS A 25 28.81 31.66 -13.83
C HIS A 25 29.68 31.98 -12.61
N ASP A 26 31.01 32.01 -12.81
CA ASP A 26 31.93 32.41 -11.75
C ASP A 26 32.12 33.93 -11.81
N PRO A 27 32.06 34.66 -10.68
CA PRO A 27 32.30 36.11 -10.65
C PRO A 27 33.67 36.56 -11.20
N GLU A 28 34.66 35.65 -11.11
CA GLU A 28 36.00 35.88 -11.63
C GLU A 28 36.17 35.53 -13.14
N GLY A 29 35.08 35.06 -13.74
CA GLY A 29 35.02 34.66 -15.16
C GLY A 29 35.05 33.14 -15.36
N GLY A 30 34.29 32.67 -16.35
CA GLY A 30 34.15 31.25 -16.66
C GLY A 30 32.98 30.57 -15.92
N PHE A 31 33.10 29.27 -15.66
CA PHE A 31 32.04 28.46 -15.03
C PHE A 31 32.58 27.69 -13.83
N ARG A 32 31.73 27.54 -12.84
CA ARG A 32 31.97 26.70 -11.68
C ARG A 32 30.92 25.58 -11.62
N ASP A 33 31.40 24.35 -11.47
CA ASP A 33 30.54 23.18 -11.38
C ASP A 33 30.40 22.75 -9.90
N LEU A 34 29.15 22.56 -9.46
CA LEU A 34 28.79 22.02 -8.16
C LEU A 34 28.07 20.69 -8.36
N LEU A 35 28.49 19.65 -7.61
CA LEU A 35 27.87 18.33 -7.62
C LEU A 35 27.56 17.91 -6.18
N GLY A 36 26.31 17.61 -5.89
CA GLY A 36 25.88 17.17 -4.57
C GLY A 36 24.37 17.08 -4.43
N HIS A 37 23.89 16.88 -3.21
CA HIS A 37 22.45 16.86 -2.92
C HIS A 37 21.97 18.25 -2.57
N LEU A 38 20.91 18.70 -3.21
CA LEU A 38 20.26 19.97 -2.86
C LEU A 38 19.65 19.84 -1.46
N VAL A 39 20.01 20.70 -0.53
CA VAL A 39 19.52 20.70 0.85
C VAL A 39 18.70 21.93 1.21
N GLY A 40 18.70 22.91 0.31
CA GLY A 40 17.90 24.14 0.31
C GLY A 40 17.85 24.69 -1.11
N ILE A 41 17.03 25.68 -1.39
CA ILE A 41 16.88 26.27 -2.74
C ILE A 41 18.17 26.89 -3.28
N ASP A 42 19.12 27.17 -2.41
CA ASP A 42 20.42 27.81 -2.69
C ASP A 42 21.60 27.05 -2.07
N GLN A 43 21.38 25.83 -1.57
CA GLN A 43 22.38 25.06 -0.83
C GLN A 43 22.52 23.65 -1.37
N ILE A 44 23.77 23.23 -1.57
CA ILE A 44 24.10 21.87 -2.02
C ILE A 44 25.08 21.21 -1.04
N ARG A 45 24.80 19.98 -0.61
CA ARG A 45 25.67 19.14 0.21
C ARG A 45 26.53 18.26 -0.68
N LYS A 46 27.85 18.45 -0.62
CA LYS A 46 28.82 17.60 -1.33
C LYS A 46 28.96 16.21 -0.69
N LYS A 47 29.62 15.29 -1.38
CA LYS A 47 29.91 13.93 -0.93
C LYS A 47 30.70 13.89 0.39
N ASN A 48 31.54 14.88 0.66
CA ASN A 48 32.30 15.01 1.90
C ASN A 48 31.50 15.60 3.07
N GLY A 49 30.20 15.85 2.88
CA GLY A 49 29.31 16.46 3.89
C GLY A 49 29.31 17.99 3.92
N GLU A 50 30.21 18.65 3.21
CA GLU A 50 30.28 20.11 3.14
C GLU A 50 29.04 20.69 2.46
N ILE A 51 28.43 21.70 3.07
CA ILE A 51 27.28 22.43 2.50
C ILE A 51 27.82 23.71 1.86
N ILE A 52 27.53 23.89 0.58
CA ILE A 52 27.91 25.08 -0.18
C ILE A 52 26.65 25.83 -0.57
N THR A 53 26.64 27.12 -0.29
CA THR A 53 25.63 28.06 -0.79
C THR A 53 26.04 28.54 -2.18
N PHE A 54 25.10 28.61 -3.10
CA PHE A 54 25.26 29.12 -4.46
C PHE A 54 24.21 30.19 -4.76
N ASP A 55 24.50 31.05 -5.73
CA ASP A 55 23.53 32.03 -6.21
C ASP A 55 22.63 31.39 -7.31
N PRO A 56 21.32 31.20 -7.04
CA PRO A 56 20.40 30.65 -8.02
C PRO A 56 20.33 31.47 -9.32
N SER A 57 20.56 32.79 -9.27
CA SER A 57 20.52 33.67 -10.43
C SER A 57 21.75 33.50 -11.34
N ALA A 58 22.86 32.99 -10.81
CA ALA A 58 24.08 32.73 -11.56
C ALA A 58 24.10 31.39 -12.27
N ILE A 59 23.05 30.55 -12.13
CA ILE A 59 23.00 29.23 -12.74
C ILE A 59 22.89 29.35 -14.26
N ALA A 60 23.88 28.83 -14.98
CA ALA A 60 23.86 28.71 -16.41
C ALA A 60 23.17 27.44 -16.91
N LEU A 61 23.37 26.32 -16.18
CA LEU A 61 22.77 25.02 -16.47
C LEU A 61 22.73 24.16 -15.20
N TRP A 62 21.70 23.37 -15.05
CA TRP A 62 21.68 22.32 -14.06
C TRP A 62 20.93 21.08 -14.55
N LYS A 63 21.26 19.93 -13.96
CA LYS A 63 20.60 18.65 -14.24
C LYS A 63 20.57 17.79 -13.00
N ILE A 64 19.55 16.92 -12.92
CA ILE A 64 19.52 15.83 -11.95
C ILE A 64 20.57 14.80 -12.38
N VAL A 65 21.43 14.40 -11.43
CA VAL A 65 22.43 13.36 -11.65
C VAL A 65 21.88 12.10 -10.99
N PRO A 66 21.58 11.05 -11.74
CA PRO A 66 21.14 9.79 -11.17
C PRO A 66 22.13 9.34 -10.10
N ALA A 67 21.63 8.99 -8.93
CA ALA A 67 22.44 8.30 -7.92
C ALA A 67 22.85 6.93 -8.46
N ASN A 68 23.91 6.34 -7.90
CA ASN A 68 24.20 4.93 -8.17
C ASN A 68 22.99 4.11 -7.75
N ARG A 69 22.30 3.52 -8.71
CA ARG A 69 21.17 2.64 -8.45
C ARG A 69 21.70 1.30 -7.93
N LEU A 70 21.17 0.83 -6.79
CA LEU A 70 21.48 -0.47 -6.26
C LEU A 70 20.39 -1.48 -6.66
N PRO A 71 20.77 -2.60 -7.29
CA PRO A 71 19.83 -3.68 -7.56
C PRO A 71 19.44 -4.38 -6.26
N THR A 72 18.16 -4.71 -6.12
CA THR A 72 17.64 -5.41 -4.93
C THR A 72 17.56 -6.92 -5.08
N GLY A 73 17.68 -7.44 -6.30
CA GLY A 73 17.36 -8.83 -6.63
C GLY A 73 15.86 -9.14 -6.63
N ILE A 74 15.00 -8.15 -6.45
CA ILE A 74 13.53 -8.30 -6.41
C ILE A 74 12.96 -7.82 -7.73
N PHE A 75 12.19 -8.67 -8.39
CA PHE A 75 11.54 -8.39 -9.66
C PHE A 75 10.04 -8.27 -9.45
N LEU A 76 9.46 -7.14 -9.83
CA LEU A 76 8.01 -6.94 -9.83
C LEU A 76 7.52 -6.55 -11.23
N TYR A 77 6.25 -6.80 -11.47
CA TYR A 77 5.60 -6.33 -12.69
C TYR A 77 5.37 -4.83 -12.63
N ASP A 78 6.02 -4.11 -13.51
CA ASP A 78 5.78 -2.67 -13.70
C ASP A 78 4.63 -2.43 -14.68
N THR A 79 3.59 -1.75 -14.21
CA THR A 79 2.38 -1.47 -15.02
C THR A 79 2.67 -0.56 -16.20
N LYS A 80 3.65 0.34 -16.10
CA LYS A 80 4.00 1.27 -17.18
C LYS A 80 4.72 0.57 -18.32
N SER A 81 5.78 -0.19 -18.02
CA SER A 81 6.53 -0.96 -19.01
C SER A 81 5.84 -2.25 -19.44
N ARG A 82 4.89 -2.73 -18.64
CA ARG A 82 4.16 -4.02 -18.81
C ARG A 82 5.09 -5.24 -18.81
N THR A 83 6.19 -5.13 -18.11
CA THR A 83 7.20 -6.18 -17.95
C THR A 83 7.55 -6.37 -16.49
N GLN A 84 8.08 -7.53 -16.14
CA GLN A 84 8.76 -7.72 -14.87
C GLN A 84 10.15 -7.10 -14.97
N SER A 85 10.48 -6.22 -14.06
CA SER A 85 11.79 -5.61 -13.98
C SER A 85 12.27 -5.54 -12.53
N GLU A 86 13.59 -5.47 -12.37
CA GLU A 86 14.21 -5.40 -11.06
C GLU A 86 13.94 -4.05 -10.40
N ILE A 87 13.59 -4.08 -9.11
CA ILE A 87 13.48 -2.86 -8.31
C ILE A 87 14.88 -2.35 -8.00
N MET A 88 15.10 -1.07 -8.26
CA MET A 88 16.37 -0.39 -8.03
C MET A 88 16.21 0.66 -6.95
N ILE A 89 17.15 0.75 -6.03
CA ILE A 89 17.20 1.81 -5.01
C ILE A 89 18.02 2.98 -5.54
N SER A 90 17.39 4.13 -5.74
CA SER A 90 17.98 5.26 -6.48
C SER A 90 19.06 6.02 -5.73
N ASP A 91 19.03 6.08 -4.39
CA ASP A 91 20.04 6.81 -3.61
C ASP A 91 21.03 5.89 -2.89
N GLY A 92 20.92 4.58 -3.12
CA GLY A 92 21.78 3.58 -2.53
C GLY A 92 21.60 3.36 -1.02
N LYS A 93 20.51 3.84 -0.44
CA LYS A 93 20.22 3.75 0.98
C LYS A 93 18.92 3.02 1.27
N ALA A 94 17.78 3.66 1.01
CA ALA A 94 16.47 3.15 1.30
C ALA A 94 15.59 3.16 0.05
N LEU A 95 14.77 2.13 -0.13
CA LEU A 95 13.72 2.14 -1.13
C LEU A 95 12.67 3.21 -0.76
N ARG A 96 12.40 4.13 -1.68
CA ARG A 96 11.38 5.17 -1.55
C ARG A 96 10.06 4.66 -2.08
N LEU A 97 9.20 4.25 -1.16
CA LEU A 97 7.91 3.63 -1.47
C LEU A 97 6.78 4.59 -1.15
N TYR A 98 5.91 4.85 -2.14
CA TYR A 98 4.67 5.58 -1.95
C TYR A 98 3.47 4.67 -2.21
N CYS A 99 2.52 4.66 -1.29
CA CYS A 99 1.26 3.95 -1.43
C CYS A 99 0.10 4.94 -1.32
N CYS A 100 -0.78 4.99 -2.31
CA CYS A 100 -2.02 5.75 -2.18
C CYS A 100 -2.85 5.19 -1.02
N GLY A 101 -3.22 6.07 -0.11
CA GLY A 101 -3.90 5.74 1.13
C GLY A 101 -5.43 5.80 1.07
N PRO A 102 -6.11 5.66 2.21
CA PRO A 102 -7.56 5.69 2.27
C PRO A 102 -8.11 7.11 2.15
N THR A 103 -9.33 7.22 1.61
CA THR A 103 -10.19 8.40 1.83
C THR A 103 -11.03 8.14 3.07
N VAL A 104 -10.80 8.94 4.12
CA VAL A 104 -11.31 8.69 5.47
C VAL A 104 -12.69 9.29 5.72
N TYR A 105 -13.68 8.86 4.93
CA TYR A 105 -15.10 9.20 5.14
C TYR A 105 -15.95 7.98 5.51
N ARG A 106 -15.36 6.79 5.51
CA ARG A 106 -15.97 5.50 5.86
C ARG A 106 -14.89 4.47 6.16
N ASP A 107 -15.31 3.34 6.72
CA ASP A 107 -14.44 2.20 6.97
C ASP A 107 -13.82 1.66 5.66
N ALA A 108 -12.56 1.27 5.72
CA ALA A 108 -11.87 0.61 4.62
C ALA A 108 -12.42 -0.81 4.44
N HIS A 109 -12.89 -1.14 3.24
CA HIS A 109 -13.32 -2.50 2.97
C HIS A 109 -12.12 -3.43 2.69
N VAL A 110 -12.33 -4.72 2.77
CA VAL A 110 -11.26 -5.74 2.60
C VAL A 110 -10.51 -5.61 1.28
N GLY A 111 -11.13 -5.08 0.22
CA GLY A 111 -10.44 -4.80 -1.05
C GLY A 111 -9.38 -3.70 -0.94
N ASN A 112 -9.62 -2.64 -0.13
CA ASN A 112 -8.61 -1.62 0.16
C ASN A 112 -7.47 -2.24 0.99
N LEU A 113 -7.81 -3.04 2.01
CA LEU A 113 -6.83 -3.71 2.87
C LEU A 113 -5.91 -4.64 2.08
N ARG A 114 -6.41 -5.30 1.02
CA ARG A 114 -5.57 -6.11 0.11
C ARG A 114 -4.49 -5.28 -0.57
N THR A 115 -4.82 -4.05 -0.98
CA THR A 115 -3.84 -3.13 -1.59
C THR A 115 -2.81 -2.66 -0.56
N PHE A 116 -3.23 -2.34 0.66
CA PHE A 116 -2.31 -1.92 1.72
C PHE A 116 -1.41 -3.08 2.18
N LEU A 117 -1.93 -4.31 2.18
CA LEU A 117 -1.14 -5.50 2.41
C LEU A 117 -0.04 -5.68 1.35
N LEU A 118 -0.30 -5.38 0.07
CA LEU A 118 0.71 -5.44 -0.99
C LEU A 118 1.90 -4.52 -0.67
N SER A 119 1.64 -3.32 -0.15
CA SER A 119 2.69 -2.39 0.30
C SER A 119 3.55 -3.00 1.41
N ASP A 120 2.92 -3.60 2.42
CA ASP A 120 3.59 -4.28 3.54
C ASP A 120 4.47 -5.44 3.05
N LEU A 121 3.95 -6.30 2.17
CA LEU A 121 4.69 -7.44 1.64
C LEU A 121 5.95 -7.01 0.87
N ILE A 122 5.83 -5.97 0.04
CA ILE A 122 7.00 -5.43 -0.69
C ILE A 122 8.01 -4.86 0.31
N ALA A 123 7.57 -4.06 1.28
CA ALA A 123 8.45 -3.48 2.27
C ALA A 123 9.16 -4.55 3.12
N ARG A 124 8.46 -5.60 3.53
CA ARG A 124 9.05 -6.75 4.25
C ARG A 124 10.09 -7.47 3.40
N LEU A 125 9.78 -7.76 2.13
CA LEU A 125 10.72 -8.45 1.24
C LEU A 125 12.00 -7.64 1.01
N VAL A 126 11.88 -6.33 0.83
CA VAL A 126 13.01 -5.42 0.68
C VAL A 126 13.88 -5.42 1.94
N ARG A 127 13.27 -5.34 3.13
CA ARG A 127 13.98 -5.41 4.42
C ARG A 127 14.68 -6.76 4.62
N LEU A 128 14.01 -7.87 4.32
CA LEU A 128 14.59 -9.22 4.38
C LEU A 128 15.73 -9.42 3.35
N SER A 129 15.73 -8.63 2.28
CA SER A 129 16.84 -8.61 1.30
C SER A 129 18.00 -7.69 1.74
N GLY A 130 17.98 -7.14 2.96
CA GLY A 130 19.06 -6.35 3.54
C GLY A 130 19.03 -4.85 3.21
N PHE A 131 17.90 -4.33 2.71
CA PHE A 131 17.77 -2.93 2.39
C PHE A 131 16.79 -2.22 3.34
N GLU A 132 16.98 -0.91 3.51
CA GLU A 132 16.04 -0.06 4.21
C GLU A 132 14.86 0.33 3.29
N VAL A 133 13.73 0.67 3.90
CA VAL A 133 12.54 1.21 3.20
C VAL A 133 12.13 2.50 3.87
N LYS A 134 11.89 3.53 3.08
CA LYS A 134 11.20 4.76 3.48
C LYS A 134 9.83 4.76 2.83
N SER A 135 8.81 4.47 3.62
CA SER A 135 7.42 4.31 3.17
C SER A 135 6.55 5.51 3.54
N VAL A 136 5.78 5.98 2.58
CA VAL A 136 4.81 7.07 2.75
C VAL A 136 3.46 6.59 2.26
N GLN A 137 2.42 6.80 3.08
CA GLN A 137 1.03 6.52 2.72
C GLN A 137 0.15 7.69 3.13
N ASN A 138 -0.49 8.36 2.18
CA ASN A 138 -1.31 9.53 2.49
C ASN A 138 -2.63 9.16 3.18
N ILE A 139 -3.21 10.15 3.85
CA ILE A 139 -4.58 10.15 4.33
C ILE A 139 -5.33 11.25 3.57
N THR A 140 -6.28 10.84 2.72
CA THR A 140 -7.16 11.80 2.02
C THR A 140 -8.33 12.16 2.94
N ASP A 141 -8.20 13.31 3.60
CA ASP A 141 -9.17 13.85 4.55
C ASP A 141 -9.81 15.16 4.06
N VAL A 142 -9.72 15.46 2.76
CA VAL A 142 -10.30 16.66 2.13
C VAL A 142 -10.79 16.36 0.73
N GLY A 143 -11.69 17.22 0.23
CA GLY A 143 -11.91 17.46 -1.20
C GLY A 143 -12.38 16.30 -2.08
N HIS A 144 -12.72 15.15 -1.51
CA HIS A 144 -13.08 13.98 -2.30
C HIS A 144 -14.52 14.09 -2.84
N MET A 145 -14.64 14.66 -4.03
CA MET A 145 -15.91 14.69 -4.76
C MET A 145 -16.33 13.28 -5.17
N GLY A 146 -17.62 13.03 -5.30
CA GLY A 146 -18.13 11.78 -5.89
C GLY A 146 -17.48 11.51 -7.25
N GLU A 147 -17.21 10.24 -7.54
CA GLU A 147 -16.75 9.84 -8.87
C GLU A 147 -17.68 10.46 -9.91
N ASP A 148 -17.17 11.22 -10.86
CA ASP A 148 -17.83 11.61 -12.10
C ASP A 148 -18.65 12.93 -12.16
N ILE A 149 -18.68 13.79 -11.12
CA ILE A 149 -19.53 15.00 -11.22
C ILE A 149 -18.75 16.25 -10.77
N LEU A 150 -18.69 17.26 -11.64
CA LEU A 150 -18.24 18.62 -11.30
C LEU A 150 -19.11 19.26 -10.20
N GLU A 151 -20.34 18.78 -10.02
CA GLU A 151 -21.35 19.24 -9.06
C GLU A 151 -21.65 18.20 -7.96
N GLY A 152 -20.84 17.13 -7.81
CA GLY A 152 -21.05 16.10 -6.79
C GLY A 152 -20.80 16.66 -5.39
N GLU A 153 -21.57 16.17 -4.41
CA GLU A 153 -21.32 16.48 -2.99
C GLU A 153 -19.99 15.83 -2.54
N ASP A 154 -19.22 16.58 -1.75
CA ASP A 154 -18.03 16.06 -1.09
C ASP A 154 -18.40 14.91 -0.15
N LYS A 155 -17.77 13.74 -0.33
CA LYS A 155 -18.09 12.53 0.42
C LYS A 155 -17.89 12.70 1.93
N ILE A 156 -16.85 13.45 2.35
CA ILE A 156 -16.58 13.72 3.75
C ILE A 156 -17.65 14.63 4.33
N LEU A 157 -17.97 15.74 3.65
CA LEU A 157 -19.00 16.67 4.10
C LEU A 157 -20.38 16.01 4.14
N THR A 158 -20.72 15.20 3.14
CA THR A 158 -21.99 14.46 3.11
C THR A 158 -22.09 13.47 4.27
N GLN A 159 -21.03 12.72 4.54
CA GLN A 159 -21.01 11.77 5.65
C GLN A 159 -21.02 12.49 6.99
N ALA A 160 -20.28 13.60 7.15
CA ALA A 160 -20.26 14.41 8.36
C ALA A 160 -21.65 14.96 8.71
N LYS A 161 -22.37 15.46 7.71
CA LYS A 161 -23.78 15.89 7.87
C LYS A 161 -24.68 14.73 8.31
N ALA A 162 -24.53 13.56 7.69
CA ALA A 162 -25.31 12.36 8.02
C ALA A 162 -25.06 11.86 9.45
N GLU A 163 -23.83 11.97 9.95
CA GLU A 163 -23.46 11.57 11.30
C GLU A 163 -23.53 12.71 12.34
N HIS A 164 -23.90 13.92 11.92
CA HIS A 164 -23.94 15.12 12.78
C HIS A 164 -22.60 15.43 13.46
N LEU A 165 -21.49 15.24 12.72
CA LEU A 165 -20.12 15.46 13.19
C LEU A 165 -19.47 16.62 12.42
N ASP A 166 -18.46 17.21 13.04
CA ASP A 166 -17.50 18.05 12.33
C ASP A 166 -16.74 17.22 11.28
N PRO A 167 -16.51 17.73 10.05
CA PRO A 167 -15.86 16.96 8.98
C PRO A 167 -14.46 16.46 9.33
N PHE A 168 -13.67 17.25 10.06
CA PHE A 168 -12.34 16.81 10.50
C PHE A 168 -12.42 15.78 11.62
N ALA A 169 -13.37 15.94 12.56
CA ALA A 169 -13.60 14.95 13.60
C ALA A 169 -14.04 13.60 13.00
N LEU A 170 -14.92 13.62 11.99
CA LEU A 170 -15.28 12.44 11.22
C LEU A 170 -14.06 11.78 10.58
N ALA A 171 -13.27 12.56 9.84
CA ALA A 171 -12.06 12.06 9.17
C ALA A 171 -11.09 11.40 10.15
N ARG A 172 -10.83 12.02 11.31
CA ARG A 172 -9.97 11.44 12.37
C ARG A 172 -10.51 10.14 12.94
N SER A 173 -11.83 10.02 13.08
CA SER A 173 -12.48 8.78 13.53
C SER A 173 -12.23 7.63 12.56
N TYR A 174 -12.43 7.85 11.26
CA TYR A 174 -12.20 6.82 10.25
C TYR A 174 -10.72 6.52 10.01
N GLU A 175 -9.84 7.53 10.15
CA GLU A 175 -8.39 7.33 10.16
C GLU A 175 -7.96 6.40 11.32
N ALA A 176 -8.49 6.62 12.52
CA ALA A 176 -8.21 5.74 13.66
C ALA A 176 -8.68 4.29 13.43
N LYS A 177 -9.86 4.10 12.84
CA LYS A 177 -10.34 2.77 12.45
C LYS A 177 -9.45 2.11 11.40
N PHE A 178 -9.01 2.88 10.39
CA PHE A 178 -8.06 2.40 9.40
C PHE A 178 -6.77 1.88 10.04
N HIS A 179 -6.19 2.65 10.96
CA HIS A 179 -4.98 2.21 11.68
C HIS A 179 -5.21 0.97 12.53
N LEU A 180 -6.37 0.82 13.15
CA LEU A 180 -6.74 -0.39 13.87
C LEU A 180 -6.84 -1.60 12.93
N ASP A 181 -7.47 -1.44 11.76
CA ASP A 181 -7.66 -2.52 10.80
C ASP A 181 -6.34 -3.00 10.20
N ILE A 182 -5.44 -2.09 9.82
CA ILE A 182 -4.11 -2.49 9.32
C ILE A 182 -3.30 -3.20 10.41
N ALA A 183 -3.38 -2.75 11.66
CA ALA A 183 -2.71 -3.42 12.78
C ALA A 183 -3.27 -4.83 13.03
N ARG A 184 -4.59 -4.99 13.05
CA ARG A 184 -5.27 -6.29 13.18
C ARG A 184 -4.91 -7.27 12.05
N LEU A 185 -4.69 -6.73 10.84
CA LEU A 185 -4.28 -7.54 9.68
C LEU A 185 -2.76 -7.77 9.63
N GLY A 186 -2.01 -7.36 10.64
CA GLY A 186 -0.55 -7.53 10.72
C GLY A 186 0.22 -6.71 9.68
N ILE A 187 -0.38 -5.65 9.14
CA ILE A 187 0.28 -4.72 8.22
C ILE A 187 1.16 -3.77 9.04
N THR A 188 2.44 -3.72 8.70
CA THR A 188 3.38 -2.77 9.30
C THR A 188 3.02 -1.35 8.88
N ALA A 189 2.91 -0.44 9.85
CA ALA A 189 2.62 0.95 9.56
C ALA A 189 3.67 1.56 8.62
N ALA A 190 3.24 2.46 7.75
CA ALA A 190 4.16 3.28 6.97
C ALA A 190 4.94 4.23 7.90
N ASP A 191 6.12 4.66 7.45
CA ASP A 191 6.95 5.56 8.26
C ASP A 191 6.31 6.94 8.40
N ILE A 192 5.52 7.37 7.41
CA ILE A 192 4.85 8.67 7.39
C ILE A 192 3.43 8.51 6.83
N TYR A 193 2.46 9.10 7.55
CA TYR A 193 1.07 9.25 7.11
C TYR A 193 0.72 10.73 6.97
N PRO A 194 1.07 11.38 5.85
CA PRO A 194 0.70 12.78 5.63
C PRO A 194 -0.79 12.91 5.34
N ARG A 195 -1.43 13.87 5.99
CA ARG A 195 -2.83 14.22 5.73
C ARG A 195 -2.92 15.30 4.65
N ALA A 196 -3.88 15.17 3.77
CA ALA A 196 -4.10 16.15 2.71
C ALA A 196 -4.41 17.54 3.29
N SER A 197 -5.24 17.63 4.36
CA SER A 197 -5.56 18.88 5.04
C SER A 197 -4.36 19.61 5.63
N GLU A 198 -3.32 18.87 6.01
CA GLU A 198 -2.08 19.41 6.60
C GLU A 198 -1.01 19.70 5.52
N SER A 199 -1.30 19.36 4.26
CA SER A 199 -0.36 19.45 3.12
C SER A 199 -0.73 20.54 2.10
N ILE A 200 -1.65 21.43 2.44
CA ILE A 200 -2.22 22.45 1.53
C ILE A 200 -1.13 23.33 0.91
N GLU A 201 -0.19 23.84 1.69
CA GLU A 201 0.88 24.68 1.17
C GLU A 201 1.79 23.94 0.17
N MET A 202 2.01 22.64 0.37
CA MET A 202 2.80 21.82 -0.57
C MET A 202 2.08 21.72 -1.92
N MET A 203 0.77 21.49 -1.89
CA MET A 203 -0.06 21.43 -3.08
C MET A 203 -0.09 22.78 -3.80
N GLN A 204 -0.28 23.87 -3.09
CA GLN A 204 -0.28 25.21 -3.67
C GLN A 204 1.07 25.53 -4.35
N ARG A 205 2.18 25.16 -3.73
CA ARG A 205 3.51 25.33 -4.34
C ARG A 205 3.68 24.51 -5.61
N LEU A 206 3.25 23.25 -5.60
CA LEU A 206 3.27 22.41 -6.81
C LEU A 206 2.42 23.00 -7.93
N ILE A 207 1.20 23.45 -7.62
CA ILE A 207 0.29 24.08 -8.58
C ILE A 207 0.91 25.35 -9.16
N GLN A 208 1.50 26.22 -8.32
CA GLN A 208 2.17 27.44 -8.78
C GLN A 208 3.31 27.12 -9.73
N GLN A 209 4.07 26.07 -9.47
CA GLN A 209 5.14 25.62 -10.36
C GLN A 209 4.59 25.12 -11.68
N LEU A 210 3.52 24.34 -11.69
CA LEU A 210 2.86 23.86 -12.90
C LEU A 210 2.27 24.99 -13.75
N ILE A 211 1.76 26.05 -13.12
CA ILE A 211 1.30 27.26 -13.82
C ILE A 211 2.51 27.96 -14.45
N SER A 212 3.57 28.16 -13.69
CA SER A 212 4.78 28.84 -14.15
C SER A 212 5.47 28.13 -15.33
N SER A 213 5.38 26.78 -15.37
CA SER A 213 5.89 25.96 -16.49
C SER A 213 4.93 25.83 -17.67
N GLY A 214 3.73 26.42 -17.59
CA GLY A 214 2.72 26.35 -18.65
C GLY A 214 1.93 25.04 -18.71
N ASN A 215 2.07 24.17 -17.71
CA ASN A 215 1.33 22.90 -17.62
C ASN A 215 -0.02 23.03 -16.93
N ALA A 216 -0.26 24.14 -16.25
CA ALA A 216 -1.55 24.45 -15.61
C ALA A 216 -2.00 25.88 -15.94
N TYR A 217 -3.29 26.15 -15.77
CA TYR A 217 -3.91 27.45 -16.04
C TYR A 217 -5.12 27.70 -15.14
N SER A 218 -5.43 28.96 -14.88
CA SER A 218 -6.67 29.35 -14.19
C SER A 218 -7.82 29.43 -15.19
N GLY A 219 -8.92 28.78 -14.86
CA GLY A 219 -10.20 28.91 -15.56
C GLY A 219 -10.94 30.19 -15.19
N ALA A 220 -11.98 30.53 -15.97
CA ALA A 220 -12.81 31.70 -15.73
C ALA A 220 -13.66 31.59 -14.43
N ASP A 221 -13.84 30.39 -13.91
CA ASP A 221 -14.52 30.06 -12.67
C ASP A 221 -13.64 30.18 -11.40
N GLY A 222 -12.36 30.54 -11.56
CA GLY A 222 -11.36 30.58 -10.47
C GLY A 222 -10.76 29.22 -10.13
N THR A 223 -11.16 28.14 -10.81
CA THR A 223 -10.55 26.81 -10.68
C THR A 223 -9.25 26.75 -11.47
N VAL A 224 -8.22 26.11 -10.90
CA VAL A 224 -6.94 25.86 -11.60
C VAL A 224 -6.98 24.45 -12.18
N TYR A 225 -6.71 24.36 -13.47
CA TYR A 225 -6.69 23.10 -14.22
C TYR A 225 -5.29 22.74 -14.69
N PHE A 226 -4.98 21.45 -14.66
CA PHE A 226 -3.83 20.89 -15.39
C PHE A 226 -4.21 20.72 -16.87
N SER A 227 -3.32 21.10 -17.76
CA SER A 227 -3.50 20.92 -19.20
C SER A 227 -3.04 19.54 -19.63
N ALA A 228 -3.96 18.62 -19.87
CA ALA A 228 -3.66 17.25 -20.25
C ALA A 228 -2.78 17.18 -21.53
N THR A 229 -3.00 18.10 -22.46
CA THR A 229 -2.26 18.19 -23.73
C THR A 229 -0.83 18.69 -23.57
N SER A 230 -0.46 19.26 -22.41
CA SER A 230 0.88 19.72 -22.13
C SER A 230 1.85 18.60 -21.76
N PHE A 231 1.35 17.40 -21.49
CA PHE A 231 2.14 16.22 -21.14
C PHE A 231 2.09 15.20 -22.28
N GLU A 232 3.08 15.22 -23.17
CA GLU A 232 3.14 14.44 -24.41
C GLU A 232 2.97 12.92 -24.18
N SER A 233 3.54 12.39 -23.09
CA SER A 233 3.46 10.96 -22.78
C SER A 233 2.25 10.56 -21.92
N TYR A 234 1.19 11.39 -21.86
CA TYR A 234 -0.04 11.04 -21.17
C TYR A 234 -0.66 9.75 -21.72
N GLY A 235 -1.05 8.86 -20.84
CA GLY A 235 -1.57 7.54 -21.19
C GLY A 235 -0.51 6.43 -21.24
N ALA A 236 0.78 6.74 -21.06
CA ALA A 236 1.82 5.72 -21.09
C ALA A 236 1.70 4.71 -19.94
N LEU A 237 1.18 5.11 -18.78
CA LEU A 237 0.92 4.21 -17.65
C LEU A 237 -0.37 3.41 -17.85
N SER A 238 -1.45 4.08 -18.18
CA SER A 238 -2.77 3.48 -18.29
C SER A 238 -2.99 2.68 -19.58
N GLY A 239 -2.33 3.09 -20.65
CA GLY A 239 -2.58 2.62 -22.01
C GLY A 239 -3.71 3.37 -22.73
N ASN A 240 -4.33 4.35 -22.07
CA ASN A 240 -5.38 5.18 -22.67
C ASN A 240 -4.74 6.27 -23.51
N LYS A 241 -5.22 6.45 -24.72
CA LYS A 241 -4.76 7.56 -25.57
C LYS A 241 -5.63 8.80 -25.34
N LEU A 242 -4.98 9.93 -25.12
CA LEU A 242 -5.66 11.19 -24.82
C LEU A 242 -6.70 11.56 -25.90
N ALA A 243 -6.37 11.34 -27.19
CA ALA A 243 -7.27 11.59 -28.31
C ALA A 243 -8.50 10.66 -28.38
N GLU A 244 -8.46 9.51 -27.71
CA GLU A 244 -9.54 8.52 -27.69
C GLU A 244 -10.45 8.68 -26.46
N LEU A 245 -10.10 9.56 -25.52
CA LEU A 245 -10.92 9.87 -24.37
C LEU A 245 -12.14 10.68 -24.82
N LEU A 246 -13.34 10.12 -24.60
CA LEU A 246 -14.58 10.78 -25.02
C LEU A 246 -15.09 11.71 -23.92
N PRO A 247 -15.62 12.90 -24.27
CA PRO A 247 -16.34 13.76 -23.34
C PRO A 247 -17.53 13.01 -22.72
N GLY A 248 -17.77 13.17 -21.42
CA GLY A 248 -18.95 12.62 -20.73
C GLY A 248 -18.87 11.14 -20.34
N HIS A 249 -17.76 10.47 -20.54
CA HIS A 249 -17.52 9.16 -19.91
C HIS A 249 -17.23 9.34 -18.40
N LYS A 250 -17.32 8.23 -17.63
CA LYS A 250 -17.17 8.10 -16.15
C LYS A 250 -16.07 8.92 -15.46
N TYR A 251 -15.40 9.78 -16.15
CA TYR A 251 -14.28 10.60 -15.70
C TYR A 251 -14.66 12.08 -15.89
N GLU A 252 -14.24 12.98 -15.05
CA GLU A 252 -14.55 14.41 -14.94
C GLU A 252 -14.54 15.24 -16.27
N TYR A 253 -15.15 14.75 -17.35
CA TYR A 253 -15.16 15.37 -18.65
C TYR A 253 -16.49 16.09 -18.90
N SER A 254 -16.47 17.42 -18.95
CA SER A 254 -17.59 18.25 -19.36
C SER A 254 -17.21 19.03 -20.63
N SER A 255 -18.05 18.98 -21.65
CA SER A 255 -17.86 19.74 -22.90
C SER A 255 -18.10 21.25 -22.77
N ASP A 256 -18.76 21.70 -21.68
CA ASP A 256 -19.33 23.06 -21.58
C ASP A 256 -18.75 23.84 -20.36
N GLY A 257 -17.56 23.53 -19.92
CA GLY A 257 -16.97 24.18 -18.76
C GLY A 257 -15.82 25.13 -19.10
N PRO A 258 -15.20 25.74 -18.07
CA PRO A 258 -14.05 26.64 -18.21
C PRO A 258 -12.74 25.90 -18.58
N LYS A 259 -12.80 24.61 -18.84
CA LYS A 259 -11.66 23.78 -19.29
C LYS A 259 -11.32 24.10 -20.75
N ARG A 260 -10.03 24.14 -21.06
CA ARG A 260 -9.53 24.31 -22.44
C ARG A 260 -9.65 23.02 -23.26
N PHE A 261 -9.57 21.87 -22.57
CA PHE A 261 -9.71 20.55 -23.16
C PHE A 261 -10.50 19.65 -22.22
N HIS A 262 -11.32 18.78 -22.76
CA HIS A 262 -12.24 17.94 -21.96
C HIS A 262 -11.54 17.03 -20.95
N ALA A 263 -10.30 16.60 -21.25
CA ALA A 263 -9.51 15.75 -20.38
C ALA A 263 -8.65 16.52 -19.35
N ASP A 264 -8.72 17.85 -19.31
CA ASP A 264 -8.07 18.64 -18.27
C ASP A 264 -8.75 18.37 -16.93
N TRP A 265 -7.99 18.34 -15.83
CA TRP A 265 -8.53 18.08 -14.50
C TRP A 265 -8.16 19.18 -13.51
N ALA A 266 -8.99 19.34 -12.49
CA ALA A 266 -8.81 20.37 -11.50
C ALA A 266 -7.63 20.04 -10.56
N LEU A 267 -6.74 21.00 -10.36
CA LEU A 267 -5.68 21.00 -9.37
C LEU A 267 -6.10 21.75 -8.10
N TRP A 268 -6.83 22.86 -8.26
CA TRP A 268 -7.42 23.65 -7.20
C TRP A 268 -8.82 24.03 -7.60
N LYS A 269 -9.82 23.61 -6.84
CA LYS A 269 -11.23 23.90 -7.11
C LYS A 269 -11.64 25.15 -6.37
N ALA A 270 -12.28 26.11 -7.05
CA ALA A 270 -12.85 27.28 -6.43
C ALA A 270 -13.95 26.89 -5.43
N ALA A 271 -13.99 27.55 -4.27
CA ALA A 271 -14.91 27.20 -3.19
C ALA A 271 -16.39 27.38 -3.56
N GLY A 272 -16.73 28.32 -4.46
CA GLY A 272 -18.11 28.66 -4.76
C GLY A 272 -18.88 29.03 -3.48
N GLU A 273 -19.96 28.30 -3.21
CA GLU A 273 -20.77 28.46 -1.98
C GLU A 273 -20.25 27.65 -0.80
N ARG A 274 -19.26 26.78 -0.99
CA ARG A 274 -18.65 25.94 0.06
C ARG A 274 -17.96 26.81 1.11
N ARG A 275 -18.15 26.50 2.39
CA ARG A 275 -17.57 27.24 3.53
C ARG A 275 -16.72 26.37 4.46
N GLU A 276 -16.83 25.04 4.33
CA GLU A 276 -16.08 24.07 5.15
C GLU A 276 -15.01 23.40 4.30
N MET A 277 -13.88 23.08 4.91
CA MET A 277 -12.71 22.47 4.24
C MET A 277 -12.29 23.26 3.00
N VAL A 278 -12.14 24.56 3.15
CA VAL A 278 -11.66 25.52 2.14
C VAL A 278 -10.52 26.34 2.70
N TRP A 279 -9.58 26.67 1.84
CA TRP A 279 -8.35 27.39 2.21
C TRP A 279 -8.16 28.58 1.27
N ASP A 280 -7.48 29.60 1.80
CA ASP A 280 -7.00 30.71 0.99
C ASP A 280 -5.87 30.26 0.05
N SER A 281 -5.81 30.85 -1.13
CA SER A 281 -4.78 30.52 -2.10
C SER A 281 -4.53 31.72 -3.04
N PRO A 282 -3.43 31.72 -3.82
CA PRO A 282 -3.19 32.74 -4.83
C PRO A 282 -4.29 32.85 -5.88
N TRP A 283 -5.15 31.85 -6.01
CA TRP A 283 -6.26 31.78 -6.98
C TRP A 283 -7.64 32.05 -6.33
N GLY A 284 -7.65 32.37 -5.03
CA GLY A 284 -8.82 32.58 -4.22
C GLY A 284 -9.16 31.40 -3.31
N TRP A 285 -10.26 31.54 -2.56
CA TRP A 285 -10.75 30.48 -1.67
C TRP A 285 -11.14 29.22 -2.44
N GLY A 286 -10.66 28.08 -1.97
CA GLY A 286 -10.87 26.81 -2.64
C GLY A 286 -10.32 25.62 -1.87
N PHE A 287 -10.22 24.49 -2.57
CA PHE A 287 -9.72 23.23 -2.03
C PHE A 287 -8.99 22.44 -3.11
N PRO A 288 -8.06 21.52 -2.72
CA PRO A 288 -7.28 20.77 -3.69
C PRO A 288 -8.13 19.79 -4.49
N GLY A 289 -7.71 19.53 -5.72
CA GLY A 289 -8.16 18.38 -6.49
C GLY A 289 -7.51 17.08 -5.94
N TRP A 290 -8.16 15.96 -6.14
CA TRP A 290 -7.72 14.68 -5.58
C TRP A 290 -6.32 14.23 -6.01
N HIS A 291 -5.92 14.50 -7.26
CA HIS A 291 -4.66 14.00 -7.82
C HIS A 291 -3.43 14.79 -7.34
N VAL A 292 -3.58 16.07 -7.04
CA VAL A 292 -2.46 16.91 -6.61
C VAL A 292 -2.00 16.59 -5.19
N GLU A 293 -2.86 15.98 -4.37
CA GLU A 293 -2.54 15.56 -3.02
C GLU A 293 -1.36 14.58 -3.03
N CYS A 294 -1.53 13.45 -3.71
CA CYS A 294 -0.49 12.40 -3.78
C CYS A 294 0.77 12.88 -4.50
N SER A 295 0.63 13.66 -5.57
CA SER A 295 1.79 14.25 -6.26
C SER A 295 2.61 15.14 -5.34
N ALA A 296 1.97 16.06 -4.60
CA ALA A 296 2.66 16.98 -3.70
C ALA A 296 3.31 16.25 -2.51
N MET A 297 2.57 15.32 -1.89
CA MET A 297 3.05 14.58 -0.73
C MET A 297 4.17 13.60 -1.10
N SER A 298 4.05 12.86 -2.21
CA SER A 298 5.11 11.95 -2.66
C SER A 298 6.41 12.70 -2.99
N LEU A 299 6.33 13.79 -3.73
CA LEU A 299 7.48 14.63 -4.06
C LEU A 299 8.14 15.21 -2.81
N HIS A 300 7.35 15.68 -1.84
CA HIS A 300 7.88 16.29 -0.63
C HIS A 300 8.56 15.26 0.29
N TYR A 301 7.83 14.23 0.70
CA TYR A 301 8.31 13.29 1.71
C TYR A 301 9.35 12.30 1.19
N LEU A 302 9.35 12.02 -0.13
CA LEU A 302 10.33 11.17 -0.80
C LEU A 302 11.40 11.98 -1.57
N HIS A 303 11.47 13.29 -1.34
CA HIS A 303 12.52 14.16 -1.86
C HIS A 303 12.63 14.10 -3.39
N GLY A 304 11.51 14.30 -4.08
CA GLY A 304 11.43 14.48 -5.53
C GLY A 304 11.61 13.22 -6.38
N HIS A 305 11.69 12.03 -5.75
CA HIS A 305 11.82 10.76 -6.49
C HIS A 305 11.15 9.62 -5.73
N VAL A 306 10.50 8.73 -6.47
CA VAL A 306 9.79 7.55 -5.98
C VAL A 306 10.34 6.30 -6.67
N ASP A 307 10.99 5.41 -5.93
CA ASP A 307 11.50 4.16 -6.51
C ASP A 307 10.33 3.23 -6.86
N LEU A 308 9.30 3.20 -6.02
CA LEU A 308 8.12 2.38 -6.22
C LEU A 308 6.84 3.08 -5.75
N HIS A 309 5.86 3.24 -6.67
CA HIS A 309 4.53 3.79 -6.41
C HIS A 309 3.48 2.70 -6.59
N LEU A 310 2.61 2.54 -5.61
CA LEU A 310 1.62 1.48 -5.65
C LEU A 310 0.21 1.93 -5.24
N GLY A 311 -0.77 1.18 -5.73
CA GLY A 311 -2.19 1.36 -5.41
C GLY A 311 -3.06 0.24 -5.96
N GLY A 312 -4.37 0.39 -5.87
CA GLY A 312 -5.33 -0.49 -6.54
C GLY A 312 -5.33 -0.26 -8.06
N ILE A 313 -5.72 -1.27 -8.82
CA ILE A 313 -5.79 -1.17 -10.29
C ILE A 313 -6.78 -0.10 -10.77
N ASP A 314 -7.78 0.23 -9.96
CA ASP A 314 -8.73 1.32 -10.17
C ASP A 314 -8.05 2.70 -10.15
N LEU A 315 -6.97 2.86 -9.41
CA LEU A 315 -6.18 4.09 -9.37
C LEU A 315 -5.29 4.27 -10.60
N ARG A 316 -4.99 3.21 -11.38
CA ARG A 316 -4.15 3.30 -12.57
C ARG A 316 -4.59 4.40 -13.52
N PHE A 317 -5.92 4.57 -13.67
CA PHE A 317 -6.52 5.65 -14.44
C PHE A 317 -7.84 6.10 -13.79
N PRO A 318 -8.06 7.41 -13.64
CA PRO A 318 -7.17 8.50 -14.06
C PRO A 318 -6.07 8.87 -13.03
N HIS A 319 -6.17 8.41 -11.75
CA HIS A 319 -5.44 8.96 -10.62
C HIS A 319 -3.91 8.92 -10.80
N HIS A 320 -3.30 7.74 -10.94
CA HIS A 320 -1.85 7.61 -11.09
C HIS A 320 -1.32 8.17 -12.41
N GLU A 321 -2.12 8.12 -13.50
CA GLU A 321 -1.73 8.78 -14.75
C GLU A 321 -1.65 10.30 -14.57
N ASN A 322 -2.61 10.89 -13.85
CA ASN A 322 -2.63 12.32 -13.55
C ASN A 322 -1.50 12.72 -12.59
N GLU A 323 -1.24 11.91 -11.55
CA GLU A 323 -0.09 12.12 -10.66
C GLU A 323 1.24 12.08 -11.43
N ARG A 324 1.40 11.09 -12.32
CA ARG A 324 2.58 10.98 -13.16
C ARG A 324 2.78 12.23 -14.02
N ALA A 325 1.70 12.73 -14.63
CA ALA A 325 1.76 13.94 -15.42
C ALA A 325 2.16 15.16 -14.59
N GLN A 326 1.53 15.37 -13.43
CA GLN A 326 1.83 16.48 -12.52
C GLN A 326 3.27 16.44 -12.02
N SER A 327 3.70 15.29 -11.51
CA SER A 327 5.04 15.13 -10.91
C SER A 327 6.14 15.28 -11.96
N ASN A 328 6.00 14.66 -13.13
CA ASN A 328 7.00 14.72 -14.20
C ASN A 328 7.10 16.12 -14.80
N CYS A 329 5.99 16.84 -14.98
CA CYS A 329 6.00 18.23 -15.45
C CYS A 329 6.63 19.17 -14.43
N ALA A 330 6.43 18.93 -13.13
CA ALA A 330 7.04 19.74 -12.09
C ALA A 330 8.57 19.55 -12.03
N VAL A 331 9.04 18.31 -12.07
CA VAL A 331 10.47 17.96 -11.91
C VAL A 331 11.21 17.92 -13.24
N LEU A 332 10.51 17.99 -14.38
CA LEU A 332 11.04 17.87 -15.76
C LEU A 332 11.82 16.57 -16.00
N SER A 333 11.45 15.51 -15.32
CA SER A 333 11.99 14.16 -15.47
C SER A 333 11.00 13.12 -15.00
N GLU A 334 11.22 11.85 -15.33
CA GLU A 334 10.42 10.77 -14.76
C GLU A 334 10.71 10.69 -13.25
N VAL A 335 9.65 10.81 -12.43
CA VAL A 335 9.73 10.83 -10.96
C VAL A 335 9.64 9.43 -10.39
N THR A 336 8.77 8.59 -10.95
CA THR A 336 8.51 7.25 -10.44
C THR A 336 9.14 6.21 -11.36
N ASP A 337 9.98 5.35 -10.77
CA ASP A 337 10.67 4.30 -11.52
C ASP A 337 9.76 3.10 -11.78
N HIS A 338 8.94 2.69 -10.81
CA HIS A 338 8.16 1.46 -10.85
C HIS A 338 6.72 1.69 -10.37
N TRP A 339 5.74 1.27 -11.17
CA TRP A 339 4.32 1.36 -10.85
C TRP A 339 3.72 -0.03 -10.60
N VAL A 340 3.24 -0.28 -9.39
CA VAL A 340 2.66 -1.58 -9.02
C VAL A 340 1.20 -1.44 -8.66
N HIS A 341 0.36 -2.30 -9.22
CA HIS A 341 -1.08 -2.28 -8.97
C HIS A 341 -1.59 -3.63 -8.48
N GLY A 342 -2.37 -3.60 -7.39
CA GLY A 342 -3.15 -4.73 -6.93
C GLY A 342 -4.45 -4.87 -7.71
N GLU A 343 -4.81 -6.08 -8.11
CA GLU A 343 -6.01 -6.35 -8.90
C GLU A 343 -7.29 -6.35 -8.03
N HIS A 344 -8.43 -6.19 -8.67
CA HIS A 344 -9.74 -6.13 -8.03
C HIS A 344 -10.05 -7.36 -7.18
N LEU A 345 -10.81 -7.13 -6.11
CA LEU A 345 -11.39 -8.15 -5.25
C LEU A 345 -12.91 -8.18 -5.44
N LEU A 346 -13.43 -9.36 -5.73
CA LEU A 346 -14.85 -9.68 -5.65
C LEU A 346 -15.15 -10.29 -4.28
N PHE A 347 -16.39 -10.21 -3.86
CA PHE A 347 -16.89 -10.92 -2.69
C PHE A 347 -18.17 -11.66 -3.06
N GLU A 348 -18.17 -12.98 -2.85
CA GLU A 348 -19.27 -13.90 -3.21
C GLU A 348 -19.72 -13.69 -4.67
N GLY A 349 -18.76 -13.68 -5.59
CA GLY A 349 -18.98 -13.57 -7.05
C GLY A 349 -19.35 -12.17 -7.53
N ARG A 350 -19.34 -11.15 -6.67
CA ARG A 350 -19.81 -9.79 -7.00
C ARG A 350 -18.79 -8.73 -6.64
N LYS A 351 -18.72 -7.68 -7.45
CA LYS A 351 -17.97 -6.47 -7.07
C LYS A 351 -18.59 -5.86 -5.81
N MET A 352 -17.77 -5.58 -4.82
CA MET A 352 -18.23 -4.88 -3.61
C MET A 352 -18.72 -3.48 -3.95
N SER A 353 -19.96 -3.16 -3.57
CA SER A 353 -20.51 -1.82 -3.70
C SER A 353 -21.55 -1.56 -2.61
N LYS A 354 -21.68 -0.29 -2.17
CA LYS A 354 -22.70 0.12 -1.20
C LYS A 354 -24.12 -0.18 -1.69
N SER A 355 -24.39 0.12 -2.96
CA SER A 355 -25.70 -0.09 -3.57
C SER A 355 -26.13 -1.56 -3.61
N ALA A 356 -25.17 -2.48 -3.66
CA ALA A 356 -25.42 -3.91 -3.62
C ALA A 356 -25.49 -4.49 -2.19
N GLY A 357 -25.13 -3.70 -1.17
CA GLY A 357 -25.11 -4.15 0.24
C GLY A 357 -24.12 -5.29 0.52
N ASN A 358 -23.11 -5.49 -0.33
CA ASN A 358 -22.16 -6.60 -0.24
C ASN A 358 -20.73 -6.15 0.11
N VAL A 359 -20.57 -5.04 0.81
CA VAL A 359 -19.28 -4.58 1.29
C VAL A 359 -18.90 -5.41 2.51
N LEU A 360 -17.73 -6.06 2.46
CA LEU A 360 -17.16 -6.79 3.59
C LEU A 360 -16.12 -5.92 4.28
N LEU A 361 -16.26 -5.74 5.59
CA LEU A 361 -15.31 -5.05 6.47
C LEU A 361 -14.50 -6.06 7.28
N LEU A 362 -13.35 -5.66 7.78
CA LEU A 362 -12.55 -6.51 8.68
C LEU A 362 -13.30 -6.80 9.99
N GLU A 363 -14.08 -5.83 10.45
CA GLU A 363 -14.93 -5.98 11.65
C GLU A 363 -15.95 -7.11 11.50
N ASP A 364 -16.51 -7.35 10.30
CA ASP A 364 -17.45 -8.46 10.07
C ASP A 364 -16.80 -9.83 10.29
N ILE A 365 -15.49 -9.93 10.00
CA ILE A 365 -14.68 -11.14 10.23
C ILE A 365 -14.45 -11.33 11.73
N VAL A 366 -14.06 -10.25 12.42
CA VAL A 366 -13.84 -10.24 13.88
C VAL A 366 -15.11 -10.61 14.64
N GLN A 367 -16.28 -10.07 14.24
CA GLN A 367 -17.57 -10.37 14.89
C GLN A 367 -18.00 -11.83 14.72
N ARG A 368 -17.49 -12.53 13.71
CA ARG A 368 -17.67 -13.99 13.56
C ARG A 368 -16.69 -14.81 14.42
N GLY A 369 -15.81 -14.17 15.18
CA GLY A 369 -14.80 -14.84 16.00
C GLY A 369 -13.62 -15.41 15.19
N ILE A 370 -13.43 -14.96 13.95
CA ILE A 370 -12.34 -15.39 13.07
C ILE A 370 -11.14 -14.46 13.26
N ASP A 371 -9.94 -15.03 13.34
CA ASP A 371 -8.71 -14.25 13.42
C ASP A 371 -8.53 -13.41 12.14
N PRO A 372 -8.33 -12.09 12.22
CA PRO A 372 -8.06 -11.25 11.04
C PRO A 372 -6.94 -11.75 10.14
N LEU A 373 -5.94 -12.44 10.71
CA LEU A 373 -4.83 -13.01 9.95
C LEU A 373 -5.25 -14.18 9.04
N ALA A 374 -6.44 -14.75 9.24
CA ALA A 374 -7.02 -15.69 8.28
C ALA A 374 -7.31 -14.99 6.94
N LEU A 375 -7.84 -13.76 6.96
CA LEU A 375 -8.01 -12.96 5.74
C LEU A 375 -6.66 -12.67 5.07
N ARG A 376 -5.63 -12.33 5.88
CA ARG A 376 -4.27 -12.16 5.35
C ARG A 376 -3.78 -13.41 4.64
N LEU A 377 -3.97 -14.59 5.23
CA LEU A 377 -3.59 -15.87 4.61
C LEU A 377 -4.32 -16.09 3.29
N VAL A 378 -5.63 -15.83 3.22
CA VAL A 378 -6.39 -15.94 1.95
C VAL A 378 -5.83 -15.00 0.88
N PHE A 379 -5.44 -13.78 1.23
CA PHE A 379 -4.81 -12.86 0.28
C PHE A 379 -3.47 -13.39 -0.23
N LEU A 380 -2.66 -14.00 0.64
CA LEU A 380 -1.36 -14.60 0.29
C LEU A 380 -1.51 -15.84 -0.60
N GLU A 381 -2.64 -16.54 -0.57
CA GLU A 381 -2.93 -17.68 -1.45
C GLU A 381 -3.22 -17.27 -2.90
N ASN A 382 -3.31 -15.97 -3.17
CA ASN A 382 -3.62 -15.43 -4.49
C ASN A 382 -2.54 -14.46 -4.95
N LYS A 383 -2.25 -14.46 -6.26
CA LYS A 383 -1.35 -13.47 -6.84
C LYS A 383 -1.96 -12.08 -6.76
N TYR A 384 -1.18 -11.08 -6.35
CA TYR A 384 -1.65 -9.71 -6.19
C TYR A 384 -2.22 -9.09 -7.48
N ARG A 385 -1.72 -9.54 -8.66
CA ARG A 385 -2.16 -9.10 -9.99
C ARG A 385 -3.33 -9.89 -10.57
N SER A 386 -3.86 -10.86 -9.84
CA SER A 386 -5.00 -11.65 -10.30
C SER A 386 -6.27 -11.17 -9.60
N GLN A 387 -7.35 -11.06 -10.38
CA GLN A 387 -8.66 -10.87 -9.79
C GLN A 387 -8.95 -12.05 -8.86
N MET A 388 -9.47 -11.74 -7.71
CA MET A 388 -9.76 -12.69 -6.66
C MET A 388 -11.25 -12.61 -6.32
N ASP A 389 -11.89 -13.75 -6.12
CA ASP A 389 -13.21 -13.85 -5.53
C ASP A 389 -13.08 -14.41 -4.12
N LEU A 390 -13.33 -13.55 -3.12
CA LEU A 390 -13.27 -13.89 -1.72
C LEU A 390 -14.61 -14.48 -1.28
N THR A 391 -14.56 -15.59 -0.53
CA THR A 391 -15.75 -16.22 0.04
C THR A 391 -15.57 -16.49 1.54
N TRP A 392 -16.66 -16.60 2.27
CA TRP A 392 -16.61 -16.97 3.69
C TRP A 392 -15.93 -18.33 3.91
N SER A 393 -16.21 -19.31 3.05
CA SER A 393 -15.60 -20.65 3.15
C SER A 393 -14.08 -20.63 3.01
N GLN A 394 -13.52 -19.73 2.19
CA GLN A 394 -12.06 -19.55 2.08
C GLN A 394 -11.49 -18.96 3.38
N ILE A 395 -12.16 -17.97 3.99
CA ILE A 395 -11.71 -17.35 5.23
C ILE A 395 -11.72 -18.38 6.38
N GLU A 396 -12.78 -19.19 6.50
CA GLU A 396 -12.92 -20.26 7.50
C GLU A 396 -11.86 -21.38 7.30
N ALA A 397 -11.58 -21.75 6.05
CA ALA A 397 -10.52 -22.71 5.73
C ALA A 397 -9.11 -22.17 6.05
N ALA A 398 -8.90 -20.88 5.83
CA ALA A 398 -7.65 -20.21 6.20
C ALA A 398 -7.48 -20.13 7.73
N GLU A 399 -8.54 -19.84 8.46
CA GLU A 399 -8.56 -19.86 9.93
C GLU A 399 -8.14 -21.24 10.46
N SER A 400 -8.75 -22.31 9.94
CA SER A 400 -8.40 -23.68 10.31
C SER A 400 -6.94 -24.02 10.00
N THR A 401 -6.42 -23.51 8.87
CA THR A 401 -5.01 -23.69 8.48
C THR A 401 -4.08 -22.95 9.42
N LEU A 402 -4.40 -21.71 9.77
CA LEU A 402 -3.62 -20.87 10.66
C LEU A 402 -3.51 -21.47 12.06
N GLN A 403 -4.64 -21.92 12.62
CA GLN A 403 -4.66 -22.60 13.92
C GLN A 403 -3.85 -23.88 13.89
N ARG A 404 -3.99 -24.71 12.85
CA ARG A 404 -3.19 -25.94 12.69
C ARG A 404 -1.69 -25.64 12.63
N TRP A 405 -1.26 -24.62 11.90
CA TRP A 405 0.15 -24.27 11.79
C TRP A 405 0.72 -23.75 13.11
N ARG A 406 -0.03 -22.98 13.88
CA ARG A 406 0.35 -22.53 15.23
C ARG A 406 0.47 -23.69 16.20
N ASN A 407 -0.48 -24.65 16.18
CA ASN A 407 -0.38 -25.88 16.98
C ASN A 407 0.88 -26.67 16.63
N LYS A 408 1.10 -26.95 15.36
CA LYS A 408 2.28 -27.68 14.90
C LYS A 408 3.58 -26.96 15.26
N TYR A 409 3.63 -25.65 15.15
CA TYR A 409 4.80 -24.88 15.56
C TYR A 409 5.12 -25.11 17.05
N GLN A 410 4.13 -25.07 17.92
CA GLN A 410 4.33 -25.35 19.35
C GLN A 410 4.82 -26.79 19.57
N GLU A 411 4.24 -27.78 18.90
CA GLU A 411 4.68 -29.18 18.96
C GLU A 411 6.14 -29.32 18.50
N TRP A 412 6.50 -28.74 17.38
CA TRP A 412 7.86 -28.80 16.83
C TRP A 412 8.91 -28.12 17.70
N CYS A 413 8.54 -27.13 18.50
CA CYS A 413 9.43 -26.46 19.44
C CYS A 413 9.81 -27.32 20.65
N THR A 414 9.08 -28.41 20.94
CA THR A 414 9.40 -29.32 22.07
C THR A 414 10.53 -30.27 21.79
N VAL A 415 10.92 -30.42 20.51
CA VAL A 415 12.00 -31.35 20.09
C VAL A 415 13.37 -30.69 20.28
N GLU A 416 14.36 -31.50 20.81
CA GLU A 416 15.72 -31.03 20.99
C GLU A 416 16.38 -30.58 19.68
N ALA A 417 17.23 -29.55 19.79
CA ALA A 417 17.86 -28.93 18.64
C ALA A 417 18.96 -29.85 18.04
N HIS A 418 18.80 -30.18 16.75
CA HIS A 418 19.92 -30.65 15.93
C HIS A 418 20.45 -29.45 15.12
N ASN A 419 21.76 -29.46 14.84
CA ASN A 419 22.39 -28.33 14.14
C ASN A 419 22.25 -28.46 12.62
N ASP A 420 21.06 -28.13 12.11
CA ASP A 420 20.70 -28.21 10.68
C ASP A 420 20.75 -26.82 9.98
N THR A 421 21.66 -25.94 10.43
CA THR A 421 21.69 -24.51 9.99
C THR A 421 21.76 -24.36 8.48
N GLU A 422 22.52 -25.18 7.77
CA GLU A 422 22.62 -25.14 6.30
C GLU A 422 21.31 -25.56 5.64
N VAL A 423 20.60 -26.56 6.14
CA VAL A 423 19.32 -27.01 5.64
C VAL A 423 18.26 -25.92 5.86
N VAL A 424 18.22 -25.33 7.05
CA VAL A 424 17.32 -24.21 7.37
C VAL A 424 17.54 -23.04 6.40
N ALA A 425 18.80 -22.60 6.23
CA ALA A 425 19.14 -21.50 5.33
C ALA A 425 18.73 -21.78 3.87
N SER A 426 19.00 -23.00 3.38
CA SER A 426 18.63 -23.42 2.03
C SER A 426 17.11 -23.42 1.82
N LEU A 427 16.34 -23.91 2.79
CA LEU A 427 14.88 -23.91 2.72
C LEU A 427 14.31 -22.51 2.72
N ILE A 428 14.80 -21.62 3.61
CA ILE A 428 14.39 -20.21 3.65
C ILE A 428 14.69 -19.53 2.31
N GLU A 429 15.94 -19.65 1.82
CA GLU A 429 16.34 -19.01 0.56
C GLU A 429 15.48 -19.49 -0.61
N SER A 430 15.15 -20.78 -0.65
CA SER A 430 14.29 -21.34 -1.69
C SER A 430 12.84 -20.80 -1.68
N ILE A 431 12.36 -20.32 -0.53
CA ILE A 431 11.07 -19.63 -0.40
C ILE A 431 11.22 -18.16 -0.81
N LEU A 432 12.29 -17.49 -0.34
CA LEU A 432 12.57 -16.09 -0.70
C LEU A 432 12.77 -15.90 -2.20
N GLU A 433 13.39 -16.85 -2.89
CA GLU A 433 13.52 -16.82 -4.36
C GLU A 433 12.16 -16.73 -5.08
N LEU A 434 11.14 -17.45 -4.59
CA LEU A 434 9.78 -17.38 -5.14
C LEU A 434 9.17 -15.99 -4.89
N LEU A 435 9.38 -15.45 -3.70
CA LEU A 435 8.88 -14.12 -3.34
C LEU A 435 9.55 -13.00 -4.12
N ARG A 436 10.85 -13.12 -4.41
CA ARG A 436 11.58 -12.14 -5.25
C ARG A 436 11.12 -12.13 -6.71
N ARG A 437 10.39 -13.15 -7.16
CA ARG A 437 9.83 -13.28 -8.51
C ARG A 437 8.36 -12.87 -8.53
N ASP A 438 8.11 -11.59 -8.56
CA ASP A 438 6.76 -10.98 -8.65
C ASP A 438 5.83 -11.39 -7.49
N LEU A 439 6.39 -11.49 -6.27
CA LEU A 439 5.67 -11.88 -5.06
C LEU A 439 4.83 -13.16 -5.27
N ASP A 440 5.45 -14.25 -5.73
CA ASP A 440 4.75 -15.53 -5.90
C ASP A 440 4.43 -16.19 -4.55
N THR A 441 3.59 -15.50 -3.75
CA THR A 441 3.15 -15.96 -2.43
C THR A 441 2.40 -17.28 -2.48
N PRO A 442 1.57 -17.59 -3.50
CA PRO A 442 0.96 -18.91 -3.61
C PRO A 442 1.98 -20.05 -3.71
N ALA A 443 3.01 -19.89 -4.55
CA ALA A 443 4.05 -20.91 -4.69
C ALA A 443 4.87 -21.07 -3.39
N ALA A 444 5.17 -19.96 -2.71
CA ALA A 444 5.84 -19.96 -1.41
C ALA A 444 5.02 -20.69 -0.33
N LEU A 445 3.70 -20.46 -0.28
CA LEU A 445 2.80 -21.17 0.65
C LEU A 445 2.67 -22.66 0.32
N ILE A 446 2.66 -23.06 -0.97
CA ILE A 446 2.71 -24.47 -1.36
C ILE A 446 3.97 -25.13 -0.83
N LYS A 447 5.11 -24.43 -0.88
CA LYS A 447 6.38 -24.94 -0.35
C LYS A 447 6.32 -25.13 1.16
N LEU A 448 5.72 -24.20 1.91
CA LEU A 448 5.47 -24.35 3.35
C LEU A 448 4.56 -25.55 3.67
N ARG A 449 3.48 -25.72 2.93
CA ARG A 449 2.57 -26.87 3.08
C ARG A 449 3.26 -28.21 2.76
N THR A 450 4.20 -28.20 1.83
CA THR A 450 5.02 -29.38 1.52
C THR A 450 5.98 -29.68 2.67
N LEU A 451 6.67 -28.66 3.18
CA LEU A 451 7.57 -28.78 4.33
C LEU A 451 6.84 -29.27 5.59
N GLU A 452 5.61 -28.78 5.84
CA GLU A 452 4.78 -29.25 6.95
C GLU A 452 4.63 -30.77 6.98
N ARG A 453 4.47 -31.38 5.80
CA ARG A 453 4.21 -32.83 5.64
C ARG A 453 5.44 -33.68 5.45
N GLU A 454 6.60 -33.04 5.23
CA GLU A 454 7.84 -33.74 4.94
C GLU A 454 8.37 -34.45 6.17
N THR A 455 8.54 -35.77 6.10
CA THR A 455 8.99 -36.60 7.22
C THR A 455 10.51 -36.76 7.31
N SER A 456 11.22 -36.43 6.23
CA SER A 456 12.71 -36.47 6.21
C SER A 456 13.34 -35.24 6.87
N ILE A 457 12.55 -34.19 7.11
CA ILE A 457 13.01 -32.96 7.77
C ILE A 457 12.60 -32.99 9.24
N SER A 458 13.55 -32.68 10.13
CA SER A 458 13.28 -32.64 11.57
C SER A 458 12.24 -31.58 11.94
N ASP A 459 11.41 -31.83 12.94
CA ASP A 459 10.40 -30.89 13.40
C ASP A 459 11.03 -29.58 13.87
N ARG A 460 12.21 -29.65 14.50
CA ARG A 460 12.95 -28.44 14.89
C ARG A 460 13.35 -27.58 13.69
N THR A 461 13.81 -28.19 12.60
CA THR A 461 14.13 -27.50 11.34
C THR A 461 12.87 -26.84 10.76
N LYS A 462 11.72 -27.56 10.77
CA LYS A 462 10.43 -26.97 10.33
C LYS A 462 10.07 -25.76 11.17
N ALA A 463 10.17 -25.84 12.50
CA ALA A 463 9.88 -24.70 13.38
C ALA A 463 10.76 -23.48 13.04
N GLN A 464 12.05 -23.68 12.83
CA GLN A 464 12.97 -22.59 12.48
C GLN A 464 12.64 -21.95 11.14
N VAL A 465 12.31 -22.75 10.11
CA VAL A 465 11.91 -22.22 8.80
C VAL A 465 10.58 -21.47 8.90
N PHE A 466 9.57 -22.03 9.58
CA PHE A 466 8.27 -21.36 9.74
C PHE A 466 8.40 -20.02 10.45
N ALA A 467 9.17 -19.95 11.55
CA ALA A 467 9.42 -18.70 12.25
C ALA A 467 10.13 -17.66 11.38
N ALA A 468 11.17 -18.07 10.65
CA ALA A 468 11.95 -17.15 9.83
C ALA A 468 11.16 -16.60 8.64
N VAL A 469 10.38 -17.44 7.95
CA VAL A 469 9.58 -16.96 6.81
C VAL A 469 8.34 -16.18 7.24
N ASP A 470 7.90 -16.34 8.48
CA ASP A 470 6.78 -15.57 9.03
C ASP A 470 7.11 -14.06 9.18
N GLU A 471 8.39 -13.71 9.23
CA GLU A 471 8.81 -12.30 9.12
C GLU A 471 8.29 -11.66 7.83
N PHE A 472 8.20 -12.43 6.73
CA PHE A 472 7.56 -12.00 5.49
C PHE A 472 6.04 -12.16 5.54
N PHE A 473 5.55 -13.35 5.88
CA PHE A 473 4.12 -13.65 5.79
C PHE A 473 3.28 -12.87 6.81
N GLY A 474 3.82 -12.61 8.01
CA GLY A 474 3.15 -11.85 9.07
C GLY A 474 1.86 -12.52 9.57
N LEU A 475 1.85 -13.84 9.65
CA LEU A 475 0.72 -14.66 10.07
C LEU A 475 0.73 -14.94 11.58
N ASP A 476 1.78 -14.45 12.27
CA ASP A 476 1.98 -14.67 13.71
C ASP A 476 1.94 -16.18 14.08
N LEU A 477 2.72 -16.97 13.30
CA LEU A 477 2.75 -18.43 13.40
C LEU A 477 3.37 -18.90 14.72
N THR A 478 4.20 -18.07 15.34
CA THR A 478 4.87 -18.36 16.60
C THR A 478 3.98 -18.08 17.82
N ARG A 479 2.83 -17.39 17.64
CA ARG A 479 1.92 -17.03 18.72
C ARG A 479 1.45 -18.28 19.46
N PRO A 480 1.65 -18.37 20.80
CA PRO A 480 1.06 -19.43 21.58
C PRO A 480 -0.47 -19.39 21.47
N LEU A 481 -1.06 -20.53 21.24
CA LEU A 481 -2.52 -20.61 21.36
C LEU A 481 -2.87 -20.51 22.85
N ALA A 482 -3.85 -19.66 23.15
CA ALA A 482 -4.36 -19.62 24.50
C ALA A 482 -4.83 -21.04 24.89
N PRO A 483 -4.52 -21.52 26.10
CA PRO A 483 -5.12 -22.76 26.58
C PRO A 483 -6.64 -22.63 26.39
N VAL A 484 -7.20 -23.53 25.65
CA VAL A 484 -8.65 -23.54 25.51
C VAL A 484 -9.22 -23.97 26.87
N GLU A 485 -9.67 -23.00 27.63
CA GLU A 485 -10.41 -23.32 28.87
C GLU A 485 -11.71 -24.03 28.48
N LEU A 486 -11.72 -25.33 28.71
CA LEU A 486 -12.96 -26.08 28.64
C LEU A 486 -13.90 -25.56 29.72
N SER A 487 -15.15 -25.31 29.35
CA SER A 487 -16.18 -25.12 30.38
C SER A 487 -16.21 -26.36 31.29
N ALA A 488 -16.55 -26.17 32.54
CA ALA A 488 -16.60 -27.27 33.50
C ALA A 488 -17.44 -28.46 32.98
N ASP A 489 -18.55 -28.18 32.30
CA ASP A 489 -19.45 -29.19 31.70
C ASP A 489 -18.75 -30.00 30.58
N LEU A 490 -17.89 -29.36 29.77
CA LEU A 490 -17.16 -30.03 28.68
C LEU A 490 -15.98 -30.86 29.22
N ALA A 491 -15.30 -30.36 30.25
CA ALA A 491 -14.28 -31.10 30.94
C ALA A 491 -14.86 -32.36 31.59
N GLU A 492 -16.02 -32.24 32.28
CA GLU A 492 -16.73 -33.37 32.88
C GLU A 492 -17.16 -34.43 31.84
N LEU A 493 -17.65 -33.99 30.66
CA LEU A 493 -18.02 -34.91 29.58
C LEU A 493 -16.80 -35.68 29.04
N LEU A 494 -15.67 -35.04 28.93
CA LEU A 494 -14.43 -35.70 28.50
C LEU A 494 -13.93 -36.71 29.52
N GLU A 495 -13.97 -36.37 30.81
CA GLU A 495 -13.64 -37.31 31.91
C GLU A 495 -14.59 -38.50 31.93
N LEU A 496 -15.92 -38.29 31.86
CA LEU A 496 -16.91 -39.34 31.79
C LEU A 496 -16.71 -40.28 30.60
N ARG A 497 -16.31 -39.74 29.44
CA ARG A 497 -16.01 -40.56 28.28
C ARG A 497 -14.75 -41.42 28.50
N GLU A 498 -13.70 -40.85 29.07
CA GLU A 498 -12.49 -41.59 29.38
C GLU A 498 -12.74 -42.70 30.38
N GLN A 499 -13.55 -42.44 31.43
CA GLN A 499 -13.98 -43.44 32.38
C GLN A 499 -14.77 -44.57 31.70
N ALA A 500 -15.77 -44.24 30.88
CA ALA A 500 -16.59 -45.24 30.16
C ALA A 500 -15.69 -46.14 29.28
N ARG A 501 -14.66 -45.60 28.65
CA ARG A 501 -13.69 -46.39 27.90
C ARG A 501 -12.85 -47.31 28.78
N GLY A 502 -12.39 -46.81 29.93
CA GLY A 502 -11.66 -47.61 30.92
C GLY A 502 -12.50 -48.79 31.44
N GLU A 503 -13.80 -48.58 31.61
CA GLU A 503 -14.77 -49.59 32.01
C GLU A 503 -15.23 -50.49 30.85
N LYS A 504 -14.78 -50.22 29.60
CA LYS A 504 -15.17 -50.90 28.35
C LYS A 504 -16.66 -50.74 28.00
N ASP A 505 -17.30 -49.70 28.50
CA ASP A 505 -18.66 -49.33 28.13
C ASP A 505 -18.61 -48.43 26.85
N PHE A 506 -18.42 -49.11 25.72
CA PHE A 506 -18.29 -48.44 24.44
C PHE A 506 -19.58 -47.72 24.00
N ALA A 507 -20.73 -48.23 24.38
CA ALA A 507 -22.01 -47.62 24.04
C ALA A 507 -22.15 -46.24 24.70
N ARG A 508 -21.81 -46.13 25.98
CA ARG A 508 -21.81 -44.86 26.71
C ARG A 508 -20.72 -43.92 26.19
N SER A 509 -19.53 -44.42 25.87
CA SER A 509 -18.46 -43.64 25.29
C SER A 509 -18.85 -43.02 23.95
N ASP A 510 -19.54 -43.77 23.09
CA ASP A 510 -20.00 -43.27 21.78
C ASP A 510 -21.12 -42.25 21.93
N GLN A 511 -22.05 -42.43 22.87
CA GLN A 511 -23.09 -41.47 23.19
C GLN A 511 -22.48 -40.12 23.64
N ILE A 512 -21.49 -40.15 24.54
CA ILE A 512 -20.80 -38.93 25.00
C ILE A 512 -20.00 -38.29 23.85
N ARG A 513 -19.42 -39.09 22.96
CA ARG A 513 -18.72 -38.59 21.77
C ARG A 513 -19.66 -37.82 20.85
N GLU A 514 -20.88 -38.31 20.63
CA GLU A 514 -21.89 -37.59 19.85
C GLU A 514 -22.34 -36.30 20.55
N GLU A 515 -22.52 -36.32 21.87
CA GLU A 515 -22.83 -35.10 22.63
C GLU A 515 -21.72 -34.06 22.54
N LEU A 516 -20.45 -34.44 22.65
CA LEU A 516 -19.29 -33.58 22.47
C LEU A 516 -19.23 -33.02 21.05
N LEU A 517 -19.54 -33.86 20.05
CA LEU A 517 -19.60 -33.44 18.67
C LEU A 517 -20.68 -32.38 18.39
N HIS A 518 -21.87 -32.53 19.02
CA HIS A 518 -22.92 -31.53 18.99
C HIS A 518 -22.53 -30.22 19.69
N LYS A 519 -21.63 -30.29 20.66
CA LYS A 519 -21.05 -29.14 21.35
C LYS A 519 -19.77 -28.64 20.65
N LYS A 520 -19.56 -29.05 19.38
CA LYS A 520 -18.41 -28.63 18.56
C LYS A 520 -17.05 -29.13 19.05
N ILE A 521 -17.02 -30.24 19.79
CA ILE A 521 -15.79 -30.92 20.21
C ILE A 521 -15.67 -32.26 19.50
N LYS A 522 -14.60 -32.43 18.75
CA LYS A 522 -14.21 -33.70 18.15
C LYS A 522 -13.19 -34.38 19.02
N VAL A 523 -13.43 -35.60 19.39
CA VAL A 523 -12.52 -36.41 20.21
C VAL A 523 -11.84 -37.46 19.32
N ASN A 524 -10.51 -37.55 19.43
CA ASN A 524 -9.69 -38.53 18.75
C ASN A 524 -9.04 -39.46 19.82
N ASP A 525 -9.00 -40.76 19.53
CA ASP A 525 -8.39 -41.74 20.38
C ASP A 525 -6.99 -42.12 19.87
N GLY A 526 -6.00 -42.10 20.75
CA GLY A 526 -4.61 -42.41 20.41
C GLY A 526 -3.96 -43.35 21.43
N PRO A 527 -2.71 -43.81 21.18
CA PRO A 527 -1.98 -44.69 22.12
C PRO A 527 -1.72 -44.06 23.50
N SER A 528 -1.71 -42.73 23.57
CA SER A 528 -1.46 -41.94 24.80
C SER A 528 -2.75 -41.52 25.54
N GLY A 529 -3.94 -42.00 25.11
CA GLY A 529 -5.22 -41.58 25.63
C GLY A 529 -6.11 -40.86 24.60
N GLN A 530 -7.19 -40.22 25.09
CA GLN A 530 -8.02 -39.39 24.23
C GLN A 530 -7.43 -38.00 24.08
N SER A 531 -7.55 -37.44 22.86
CA SER A 531 -7.28 -36.03 22.56
C SER A 531 -8.57 -35.41 21.98
N TRP A 532 -8.67 -34.10 22.04
CA TRP A 532 -9.85 -33.40 21.54
C TRP A 532 -9.49 -32.12 20.85
N GLU A 533 -10.36 -31.68 19.94
CA GLU A 533 -10.24 -30.44 19.20
C GLU A 533 -11.60 -29.78 19.04
N PHE A 534 -11.66 -28.45 19.05
CA PHE A 534 -12.86 -27.76 18.64
C PHE A 534 -13.03 -27.84 17.14
N ILE A 535 -14.27 -28.12 16.69
CA ILE A 535 -14.65 -28.06 15.29
C ILE A 535 -15.46 -26.79 15.03
N PRO A 536 -15.23 -26.14 13.88
CA PRO A 536 -15.89 -24.89 13.50
C PRO A 536 -17.42 -24.94 13.52
#